data_e7eb5d66d55dff29bdc17dc54f50b079
#
_entry.id   e7eb5d66d55dff29bdc17dc54f50b079
#
_cell.length_a   1.000
_cell.length_b   1.000
_cell.length_c   1.000
_cell.angle_alpha   90.00
_cell.angle_beta   90.00
_cell.angle_gamma   90.00
#
_symmetry.space_group_name_H-M   'P 1'
#
loop_
_entity.id
_entity.type
_entity.pdbx_description
1 polymer ?
#
loop_
_entity_poly.entity_id
_entity_poly.type
_entity_poly.pdbx_seq_one_letter_code
_entity_poly.pdbx_strand_id
1 'polypeptide(L)'
;MPEVPEEVRRLAAERDEKRKAKDFAAADALRNRMADLGFKVADSAEGPTFEPIAAAPAKMPAPGRVPASEVASVLDEPAAFDVCVHWVCEGWPEDVVRALTAFRANEGGRSVQYVVADVTGEDPATFGEGIEVLSLEEGTGWAAARNAGLRRSRGRIVLAMDGSIEPTGDVFGPLEGALADATVGVCGPFGIVTTDLQSFEGSSGPEVDAIEGYLMAFRREMLEAAGLFDEKFKWYRTADIEWSFRVKDLGLRAVVVPVPVAKHEHRMWFNTPPEERAKWSKRNYYRFLDKFRGRFDLLVSRHGEVETT
;
A
#
# COMPACT_ATOMS: atom_id res chain seq x y z
N MET A 1 -28.72 21.43 11.65
CA MET A 1 -28.13 20.18 11.13
C MET A 1 -27.57 20.51 9.76
N PRO A 2 -26.35 20.04 9.38
CA PRO A 2 -25.87 20.26 8.04
C PRO A 2 -26.85 19.64 7.04
N GLU A 3 -27.06 20.33 5.93
CA GLU A 3 -27.94 19.87 4.87
C GLU A 3 -27.33 18.60 4.22
N VAL A 4 -28.11 17.53 4.13
CA VAL A 4 -27.65 16.27 3.52
C VAL A 4 -27.53 16.48 2.01
N PRO A 5 -26.34 16.30 1.40
CA PRO A 5 -26.14 16.47 -0.03
C PRO A 5 -27.06 15.57 -0.86
N GLU A 6 -27.49 16.06 -2.02
CA GLU A 6 -28.37 15.32 -2.92
C GLU A 6 -27.75 13.98 -3.37
N GLU A 7 -26.41 13.96 -3.56
CA GLU A 7 -25.67 12.75 -3.89
C GLU A 7 -25.79 11.68 -2.79
N VAL A 8 -25.73 12.06 -1.52
CA VAL A 8 -25.90 11.13 -0.39
C VAL A 8 -27.31 10.54 -0.35
N ARG A 9 -28.32 11.36 -0.62
CA ARG A 9 -29.72 10.90 -0.69
C ARG A 9 -29.93 9.91 -1.84
N ARG A 10 -29.34 10.20 -3.01
CA ARG A 10 -29.40 9.31 -4.17
C ARG A 10 -28.74 7.96 -3.88
N LEU A 11 -27.53 7.96 -3.28
CA LEU A 11 -26.81 6.74 -2.90
C LEU A 11 -27.60 5.91 -1.87
N ALA A 12 -28.32 6.55 -0.97
CA ALA A 12 -29.16 5.86 -0.01
C ALA A 12 -30.36 5.16 -0.68
N ALA A 13 -31.03 5.82 -1.62
CA ALA A 13 -32.11 5.22 -2.38
C ALA A 13 -31.63 4.03 -3.22
N GLU A 14 -30.49 4.16 -3.89
CA GLU A 14 -29.88 3.07 -4.66
C GLU A 14 -29.48 1.89 -3.74
N ARG A 15 -28.94 2.17 -2.55
CA ARG A 15 -28.65 1.16 -1.53
C ARG A 15 -29.89 0.37 -1.11
N ASP A 16 -31.01 1.03 -0.91
CA ASP A 16 -32.27 0.39 -0.53
C ASP A 16 -32.77 -0.55 -1.64
N GLU A 17 -32.69 -0.15 -2.90
CA GLU A 17 -33.01 -1.02 -4.04
C GLU A 17 -32.10 -2.25 -4.10
N LYS A 18 -30.79 -2.08 -3.87
CA LYS A 18 -29.85 -3.21 -3.80
C LYS A 18 -30.16 -4.17 -2.65
N ARG A 19 -30.56 -3.65 -1.49
CA ARG A 19 -31.00 -4.49 -0.35
C ARG A 19 -32.27 -5.26 -0.63
N LYS A 20 -33.29 -4.63 -1.25
CA LYS A 20 -34.50 -5.33 -1.71
C LYS A 20 -34.19 -6.45 -2.68
N ALA A 21 -33.24 -6.24 -3.58
CA ALA A 21 -32.73 -7.24 -4.52
C ALA A 21 -31.82 -8.28 -3.86
N LYS A 22 -31.57 -8.21 -2.54
CA LYS A 22 -30.64 -9.07 -1.78
C LYS A 22 -29.18 -8.98 -2.26
N ASP A 23 -28.81 -7.94 -3.00
CA ASP A 23 -27.44 -7.61 -3.40
C ASP A 23 -26.74 -6.84 -2.27
N PHE A 24 -26.39 -7.57 -1.20
CA PHE A 24 -25.80 -6.97 0.00
C PHE A 24 -24.42 -6.40 -0.26
N ALA A 25 -23.67 -6.97 -1.20
CA ALA A 25 -22.32 -6.49 -1.56
C ALA A 25 -22.39 -5.08 -2.19
N ALA A 26 -23.31 -4.88 -3.15
CA ALA A 26 -23.52 -3.57 -3.76
C ALA A 26 -24.11 -2.56 -2.74
N ALA A 27 -25.00 -3.00 -1.87
CA ALA A 27 -25.55 -2.14 -0.81
C ALA A 27 -24.48 -1.67 0.19
N ASP A 28 -23.53 -2.54 0.56
CA ASP A 28 -22.40 -2.20 1.43
C ASP A 28 -21.42 -1.23 0.73
N ALA A 29 -21.17 -1.42 -0.57
CA ALA A 29 -20.33 -0.49 -1.35
C ALA A 29 -20.94 0.94 -1.34
N LEU A 30 -22.26 1.06 -1.55
CA LEU A 30 -22.96 2.34 -1.51
C LEU A 30 -22.92 2.97 -0.12
N ARG A 31 -23.06 2.17 0.95
CA ARG A 31 -22.90 2.66 2.33
C ARG A 31 -21.49 3.22 2.59
N ASN A 32 -20.46 2.54 2.11
CA ASN A 32 -19.09 3.01 2.24
C ASN A 32 -18.87 4.32 1.48
N ARG A 33 -19.46 4.45 0.30
CA ARG A 33 -19.40 5.69 -0.48
C ARG A 33 -20.06 6.86 0.23
N MET A 34 -21.21 6.64 0.91
CA MET A 34 -21.83 7.67 1.74
C MET A 34 -20.96 8.04 2.95
N ALA A 35 -20.28 7.06 3.56
CA ALA A 35 -19.33 7.33 4.64
C ALA A 35 -18.12 8.16 4.17
N ASP A 36 -17.62 7.91 2.96
CA ASP A 36 -16.55 8.71 2.33
C ASP A 36 -16.99 10.16 2.05
N LEU A 37 -18.32 10.39 1.85
CA LEU A 37 -18.93 11.72 1.75
C LEU A 37 -19.25 12.35 3.12
N GLY A 38 -18.84 11.70 4.21
CA GLY A 38 -19.01 12.21 5.58
C GLY A 38 -20.36 11.94 6.22
N PHE A 39 -21.14 10.97 5.72
CA PHE A 39 -22.46 10.64 6.28
C PHE A 39 -22.58 9.15 6.61
N LYS A 40 -23.05 8.88 7.82
CA LYS A 40 -23.50 7.54 8.24
C LYS A 40 -24.99 7.42 7.96
N VAL A 41 -25.37 6.34 7.25
CA VAL A 41 -26.77 6.00 7.02
C VAL A 41 -27.22 4.92 7.98
N ALA A 42 -28.36 5.10 8.61
CA ALA A 42 -29.06 4.10 9.40
C ALA A 42 -30.48 3.90 8.86
N ASP A 43 -30.96 2.67 8.91
CA ASP A 43 -32.36 2.35 8.48
C ASP A 43 -33.29 2.58 9.63
N SER A 44 -34.39 3.28 9.38
CA SER A 44 -35.52 3.43 10.33
C SER A 44 -36.81 3.00 9.67
N ALA A 45 -37.86 2.85 10.48
CA ALA A 45 -39.21 2.52 9.99
C ALA A 45 -39.79 3.61 9.07
N GLU A 46 -39.28 4.83 9.17
CA GLU A 46 -39.72 6.01 8.42
C GLU A 46 -38.84 6.33 7.21
N GLY A 47 -37.80 5.50 6.97
CA GLY A 47 -36.81 5.66 5.89
C GLY A 47 -35.36 5.83 6.39
N PRO A 48 -34.41 6.04 5.48
CA PRO A 48 -33.00 6.19 5.86
C PRO A 48 -32.78 7.50 6.63
N THR A 49 -32.08 7.38 7.76
CA THR A 49 -31.62 8.53 8.54
C THR A 49 -30.14 8.77 8.28
N PHE A 50 -29.73 10.03 8.28
CA PHE A 50 -28.37 10.45 7.96
C PHE A 50 -27.77 11.17 9.17
N GLU A 51 -26.69 10.64 9.69
CA GLU A 51 -25.89 11.28 10.71
C GLU A 51 -24.59 11.79 10.09
N PRO A 52 -24.23 13.08 10.21
CA PRO A 52 -22.91 13.55 9.83
C PRO A 52 -21.87 12.76 10.61
N ILE A 53 -20.90 12.19 9.91
CA ILE A 53 -19.71 11.68 10.59
C ILE A 53 -18.96 12.94 11.04
N ALA A 54 -19.03 13.24 12.33
CA ALA A 54 -18.26 14.35 12.89
C ALA A 54 -16.79 14.13 12.48
N ALA A 55 -16.24 15.10 11.76
CA ALA A 55 -14.78 15.14 11.59
C ALA A 55 -14.20 15.14 13.01
N ALA A 56 -13.38 14.14 13.33
CA ALA A 56 -12.65 14.20 14.59
C ALA A 56 -12.00 15.60 14.66
N PRO A 57 -12.09 16.31 15.80
CA PRO A 57 -11.47 17.62 15.91
C PRO A 57 -10.02 17.48 15.46
N ALA A 58 -9.59 18.34 14.51
CA ALA A 58 -8.22 18.34 14.03
C ALA A 58 -7.31 18.45 15.26
N LYS A 59 -6.69 17.31 15.61
CA LYS A 59 -5.73 17.25 16.72
C LYS A 59 -4.57 18.13 16.27
N MET A 60 -4.25 19.19 17.01
CA MET A 60 -3.06 19.98 16.67
C MET A 60 -1.86 19.05 16.63
N PRO A 61 -1.03 19.14 15.57
CA PRO A 61 0.14 18.27 15.46
C PRO A 61 1.02 18.42 16.71
N ALA A 62 1.54 17.30 17.21
CA ALA A 62 2.55 17.35 18.24
C ALA A 62 3.76 18.16 17.70
N PRO A 63 4.47 18.93 18.53
CA PRO A 63 5.61 19.73 18.08
C PRO A 63 6.60 18.86 17.27
N GLY A 64 6.91 19.29 16.04
CA GLY A 64 7.85 18.60 15.15
C GLY A 64 7.23 17.53 14.23
N ARG A 65 5.92 17.25 14.33
CA ARG A 65 5.22 16.33 13.42
C ARG A 65 4.49 17.09 12.33
N VAL A 66 4.46 16.50 11.13
CA VAL A 66 3.82 17.11 9.96
C VAL A 66 2.75 16.19 9.36
N PRO A 67 1.68 16.76 8.79
CA PRO A 67 0.76 15.99 7.98
C PRO A 67 1.49 15.30 6.82
N ALA A 68 1.15 14.04 6.52
CA ALA A 68 1.77 13.34 5.39
C ALA A 68 1.60 14.09 4.05
N SER A 69 0.50 14.83 3.88
CA SER A 69 0.21 15.65 2.68
C SER A 69 1.15 16.85 2.52
N GLU A 70 1.76 17.33 3.60
CA GLU A 70 2.68 18.49 3.59
C GLU A 70 4.14 18.09 3.35
N VAL A 71 4.46 16.79 3.31
CA VAL A 71 5.79 16.32 2.95
C VAL A 71 6.06 16.65 1.48
N ALA A 72 7.03 17.56 1.26
CA ALA A 72 7.40 18.01 -0.07
C ALA A 72 7.90 16.84 -0.95
N SER A 73 7.45 16.81 -2.21
CA SER A 73 7.92 15.84 -3.20
C SER A 73 9.25 16.28 -3.81
N VAL A 74 10.13 15.32 -4.04
CA VAL A 74 11.37 15.46 -4.83
C VAL A 74 11.37 14.53 -6.05
N LEU A 75 10.20 14.04 -6.45
CA LEU A 75 10.09 13.10 -7.56
C LEU A 75 10.39 13.70 -8.92
N ASP A 76 10.27 15.01 -9.07
CA ASP A 76 10.66 15.81 -10.23
C ASP A 76 12.17 16.12 -10.28
N GLU A 77 12.91 15.91 -9.18
CA GLU A 77 14.35 16.07 -9.14
C GLU A 77 15.06 14.85 -9.75
N PRO A 78 16.26 15.01 -10.32
CA PRO A 78 17.07 13.87 -10.78
C PRO A 78 17.37 12.89 -9.63
N ALA A 79 17.49 11.61 -9.97
CA ALA A 79 17.97 10.61 -9.01
C ALA A 79 19.41 10.92 -8.57
N ALA A 80 19.64 10.87 -7.26
CA ALA A 80 20.94 11.16 -6.64
C ALA A 80 21.58 9.90 -6.03
N PHE A 81 20.83 8.80 -5.91
CA PHE A 81 21.25 7.53 -5.34
C PHE A 81 20.96 6.38 -6.31
N ASP A 82 21.69 5.29 -6.16
CA ASP A 82 21.40 4.06 -6.89
C ASP A 82 20.05 3.48 -6.42
N VAL A 83 19.88 3.41 -5.10
CA VAL A 83 18.69 2.83 -4.47
C VAL A 83 18.16 3.74 -3.37
N CYS A 84 16.84 3.80 -3.22
CA CYS A 84 16.16 4.31 -2.04
C CYS A 84 15.43 3.16 -1.34
N VAL A 85 15.68 2.96 -0.07
CA VAL A 85 14.98 1.97 0.76
C VAL A 85 14.07 2.71 1.72
N HIS A 86 12.79 2.35 1.75
CA HIS A 86 11.78 3.07 2.49
C HIS A 86 10.91 2.15 3.36
N TRP A 87 10.72 2.56 4.63
CA TRP A 87 9.82 1.91 5.60
C TRP A 87 8.72 2.85 6.08
N VAL A 88 7.61 2.26 6.47
CA VAL A 88 6.64 2.90 7.37
C VAL A 88 6.82 2.27 8.75
N CYS A 89 7.11 3.11 9.76
CA CYS A 89 7.16 2.68 11.15
C CYS A 89 5.80 2.97 11.79
N GLU A 90 5.02 1.91 12.05
CA GLU A 90 3.68 1.98 12.64
C GLU A 90 3.66 1.43 14.07
N GLY A 91 4.79 1.27 14.67
CA GLY A 91 5.11 0.64 15.95
C GLY A 91 6.39 -0.18 15.76
N TRP A 92 6.96 -0.67 16.83
CA TRP A 92 8.13 -1.54 16.78
C TRP A 92 9.31 -0.96 15.99
N PRO A 93 9.84 0.22 16.36
CA PRO A 93 10.97 0.84 15.66
C PRO A 93 12.21 -0.06 15.62
N GLU A 94 12.35 -0.97 16.60
CA GLU A 94 13.43 -1.97 16.64
C GLU A 94 13.45 -2.90 15.43
N ASP A 95 12.30 -3.18 14.81
CA ASP A 95 12.22 -4.00 13.59
C ASP A 95 12.77 -3.24 12.39
N VAL A 96 12.45 -1.95 12.29
CA VAL A 96 13.00 -1.07 11.25
C VAL A 96 14.51 -0.89 11.44
N VAL A 97 14.98 -0.68 12.67
CA VAL A 97 16.41 -0.53 13.01
C VAL A 97 17.19 -1.80 12.65
N ARG A 98 16.64 -3.00 12.97
CA ARG A 98 17.23 -4.28 12.58
C ARG A 98 17.39 -4.37 11.05
N ALA A 99 16.32 -4.08 10.30
CA ALA A 99 16.34 -4.11 8.84
C ALA A 99 17.34 -3.09 8.26
N LEU A 100 17.34 -1.84 8.76
CA LEU A 100 18.29 -0.79 8.38
C LEU A 100 19.75 -1.23 8.59
N THR A 101 20.06 -1.81 9.75
CA THR A 101 21.40 -2.30 10.07
C THR A 101 21.84 -3.38 9.09
N ALA A 102 20.94 -4.32 8.77
CA ALA A 102 21.22 -5.39 7.83
C ALA A 102 21.40 -4.87 6.39
N PHE A 103 20.59 -3.90 5.95
CA PHE A 103 20.77 -3.26 4.64
C PHE A 103 22.12 -2.57 4.52
N ARG A 104 22.52 -1.77 5.52
CA ARG A 104 23.80 -1.07 5.55
C ARG A 104 25.00 -2.02 5.46
N ALA A 105 24.90 -3.17 6.12
CA ALA A 105 25.95 -4.21 6.05
C ALA A 105 26.08 -4.85 4.66
N ASN A 106 25.08 -4.70 3.79
CA ASN A 106 24.98 -5.38 2.49
C ASN A 106 24.85 -4.41 1.29
N GLU A 107 25.24 -3.15 1.42
CA GLU A 107 25.14 -2.14 0.33
C GLU A 107 25.98 -2.49 -0.91
N GLY A 108 27.06 -3.20 -0.73
CA GLY A 108 27.90 -3.67 -1.85
C GLY A 108 28.54 -2.53 -2.67
N GLY A 109 28.79 -1.38 -2.03
CA GLY A 109 29.39 -0.19 -2.67
C GLY A 109 28.40 0.71 -3.43
N ARG A 110 27.10 0.46 -3.31
CA ARG A 110 26.03 1.31 -3.86
C ARG A 110 25.84 2.56 -3.01
N SER A 111 25.39 3.63 -3.65
CA SER A 111 24.86 4.79 -2.95
C SER A 111 23.39 4.55 -2.57
N VAL A 112 23.11 4.44 -1.27
CA VAL A 112 21.76 4.10 -0.77
C VAL A 112 21.20 5.22 0.06
N GLN A 113 19.99 5.65 -0.28
CA GLN A 113 19.17 6.53 0.55
C GLN A 113 18.26 5.67 1.43
N TYR A 114 18.15 6.02 2.71
CA TYR A 114 17.24 5.41 3.66
C TYR A 114 16.20 6.41 4.13
N VAL A 115 14.92 6.07 4.01
CA VAL A 115 13.78 6.91 4.39
C VAL A 115 12.86 6.14 5.32
N VAL A 116 12.53 6.72 6.46
CA VAL A 116 11.57 6.16 7.42
C VAL A 116 10.42 7.15 7.60
N ALA A 117 9.21 6.74 7.26
CA ALA A 117 8.00 7.47 7.61
C ALA A 117 7.50 6.96 8.98
N ASP A 118 7.75 7.74 10.03
CA ASP A 118 7.38 7.37 11.39
C ASP A 118 6.04 8.00 11.77
N VAL A 119 5.07 7.16 12.16
CA VAL A 119 3.75 7.58 12.68
C VAL A 119 3.60 7.33 14.18
N THR A 120 4.66 6.83 14.83
CA THR A 120 4.65 6.46 16.25
C THR A 120 5.10 7.61 17.17
N GLY A 121 5.98 8.47 16.67
CA GLY A 121 6.57 9.59 17.40
C GLY A 121 7.86 9.23 18.09
N GLU A 122 8.58 8.30 17.51
CA GLU A 122 9.93 7.99 17.93
C GLU A 122 10.88 9.19 17.73
N ASP A 123 11.89 9.24 18.57
CA ASP A 123 13.00 10.17 18.34
C ASP A 123 13.70 9.77 17.03
N PRO A 124 13.86 10.67 16.05
CA PRO A 124 14.58 10.36 14.82
C PRO A 124 15.95 9.73 15.03
N ALA A 125 16.64 10.05 16.14
CA ALA A 125 17.92 9.47 16.50
C ALA A 125 17.85 7.94 16.73
N THR A 126 16.68 7.39 17.03
CA THR A 126 16.43 5.94 17.18
C THR A 126 16.83 5.18 15.93
N PHE A 127 16.61 5.76 14.73
CA PHE A 127 16.91 5.10 13.46
C PHE A 127 18.37 5.25 13.02
N GLY A 128 19.15 6.08 13.69
CA GLY A 128 20.58 6.27 13.45
C GLY A 128 20.91 7.41 12.49
N GLU A 129 22.20 7.68 12.33
CA GLU A 129 22.69 8.78 11.50
C GLU A 129 22.49 8.50 10.00
N GLY A 130 22.26 9.56 9.21
CA GLY A 130 22.11 9.48 7.75
C GLY A 130 20.80 8.87 7.28
N ILE A 131 19.82 8.71 8.17
CA ILE A 131 18.45 8.30 7.84
C ILE A 131 17.57 9.53 7.72
N GLU A 132 16.83 9.65 6.62
CA GLU A 132 15.78 10.65 6.48
C GLU A 132 14.53 10.17 7.22
N VAL A 133 14.25 10.75 8.38
CA VAL A 133 13.06 10.39 9.18
C VAL A 133 11.99 11.46 8.99
N LEU A 134 10.82 11.01 8.57
CA LEU A 134 9.62 11.83 8.44
C LEU A 134 8.73 11.58 9.65
N SER A 135 8.76 12.49 10.63
CA SER A 135 7.89 12.43 11.79
C SER A 135 6.49 12.90 11.41
N LEU A 136 5.60 11.94 11.16
CA LEU A 136 4.23 12.19 10.69
C LEU A 136 3.25 12.29 11.86
N GLU A 137 2.11 12.92 11.63
CA GLU A 137 1.03 13.00 12.60
C GLU A 137 0.54 11.61 13.01
N GLU A 138 0.17 11.48 14.29
CA GLU A 138 -0.48 10.27 14.82
C GLU A 138 -1.79 10.01 14.08
N GLY A 139 -2.06 8.76 13.75
CA GLY A 139 -3.27 8.36 13.01
C GLY A 139 -3.16 8.55 11.50
N THR A 140 -2.01 8.96 10.98
CA THR A 140 -1.72 8.90 9.55
C THR A 140 -1.92 7.46 9.05
N GLY A 141 -2.78 7.28 8.05
CA GLY A 141 -3.04 5.96 7.49
C GLY A 141 -1.82 5.42 6.74
N TRP A 142 -1.69 4.09 6.68
CA TRP A 142 -0.53 3.42 6.11
C TRP A 142 -0.13 3.93 4.71
N ALA A 143 -1.08 4.02 3.77
CA ALA A 143 -0.76 4.46 2.40
C ALA A 143 -0.33 5.94 2.34
N ALA A 144 -0.89 6.81 3.19
CA ALA A 144 -0.46 8.20 3.27
C ALA A 144 0.96 8.32 3.82
N ALA A 145 1.31 7.53 4.85
CA ALA A 145 2.67 7.46 5.40
C ALA A 145 3.65 6.88 4.36
N ARG A 146 3.27 5.80 3.67
CA ARG A 146 4.04 5.22 2.57
C ARG A 146 4.31 6.25 1.48
N ASN A 147 3.28 6.97 1.05
CA ASN A 147 3.40 8.00 0.01
C ASN A 147 4.29 9.17 0.45
N ALA A 148 4.23 9.57 1.72
CA ALA A 148 5.11 10.60 2.24
C ALA A 148 6.58 10.22 2.06
N GLY A 149 6.96 8.99 2.41
CA GLY A 149 8.33 8.48 2.20
C GLY A 149 8.67 8.31 0.71
N LEU A 150 7.75 7.79 -0.10
CA LEU A 150 7.97 7.62 -1.53
C LEU A 150 8.19 8.97 -2.24
N ARG A 151 7.49 10.04 -1.84
CA ARG A 151 7.75 11.40 -2.35
C ARG A 151 9.16 11.89 -2.08
N ARG A 152 9.85 11.34 -1.08
CA ARG A 152 11.24 11.68 -0.73
C ARG A 152 12.29 10.80 -1.44
N SER A 153 11.85 9.84 -2.25
CA SER A 153 12.76 8.90 -2.92
C SER A 153 13.60 9.59 -3.99
N ARG A 154 14.92 9.50 -3.83
CA ARG A 154 15.94 9.97 -4.79
C ARG A 154 16.76 8.83 -5.40
N GLY A 155 16.43 7.59 -5.10
CA GLY A 155 17.05 6.42 -5.73
C GLY A 155 16.54 6.18 -7.14
N ARG A 156 17.36 5.67 -8.05
CA ARG A 156 16.92 5.19 -9.37
C ARG A 156 15.95 4.01 -9.22
N ILE A 157 16.23 3.17 -8.23
CA ILE A 157 15.37 2.06 -7.80
C ILE A 157 14.84 2.36 -6.40
N VAL A 158 13.60 2.00 -6.15
CA VAL A 158 12.93 2.15 -4.86
C VAL A 158 12.59 0.77 -4.33
N LEU A 159 12.97 0.51 -3.08
CA LEU A 159 12.55 -0.64 -2.30
C LEU A 159 11.53 -0.17 -1.24
N ALA A 160 10.27 -0.56 -1.40
CA ALA A 160 9.24 -0.36 -0.39
C ALA A 160 9.24 -1.57 0.54
N MET A 161 9.60 -1.36 1.82
CA MET A 161 9.91 -2.41 2.78
C MET A 161 8.91 -2.49 3.90
N ASP A 162 8.75 -3.70 4.42
CA ASP A 162 8.16 -3.99 5.73
C ASP A 162 9.26 -4.26 6.77
N GLY A 163 9.04 -3.87 8.02
CA GLY A 163 10.00 -4.06 9.10
C GLY A 163 10.25 -5.52 9.48
N SER A 164 9.40 -6.45 9.03
CA SER A 164 9.58 -7.89 9.27
C SER A 164 10.61 -8.55 8.33
N ILE A 165 11.18 -7.83 7.38
CA ILE A 165 12.18 -8.39 6.45
C ILE A 165 13.57 -7.87 6.79
N GLU A 166 14.51 -8.81 6.94
CA GLU A 166 15.90 -8.54 7.25
C GLU A 166 16.80 -9.15 6.15
N PRO A 167 17.60 -8.35 5.43
CA PRO A 167 18.61 -8.86 4.51
C PRO A 167 19.64 -9.75 5.20
N THR A 168 19.96 -10.89 4.58
CA THR A 168 21.02 -11.79 5.04
C THR A 168 22.18 -11.87 4.03
N GLY A 169 22.14 -11.01 3.01
CA GLY A 169 23.12 -10.92 1.93
C GLY A 169 22.75 -9.82 0.94
N ASP A 170 23.34 -9.82 -0.25
CA ASP A 170 23.04 -8.84 -1.30
C ASP A 170 21.61 -9.02 -1.85
N VAL A 171 20.71 -8.15 -1.46
CA VAL A 171 19.33 -8.07 -2.00
C VAL A 171 19.28 -7.18 -3.24
N PHE A 172 20.18 -6.23 -3.35
CA PHE A 172 20.14 -5.22 -4.41
C PHE A 172 20.47 -5.79 -5.78
N GLY A 173 21.56 -6.56 -5.90
CA GLY A 173 22.03 -7.08 -7.19
C GLY A 173 20.97 -7.87 -7.96
N PRO A 174 20.31 -8.87 -7.35
CA PRO A 174 19.23 -9.60 -8.02
C PRO A 174 18.04 -8.72 -8.45
N LEU A 175 17.63 -7.76 -7.61
CA LEU A 175 16.52 -6.85 -7.92
C LEU A 175 16.88 -5.86 -9.04
N GLU A 176 18.09 -5.30 -9.01
CA GLU A 176 18.61 -4.44 -10.09
C GLU A 176 18.69 -5.21 -11.40
N GLY A 177 19.16 -6.46 -11.35
CA GLY A 177 19.23 -7.34 -12.52
C GLY A 177 17.84 -7.58 -13.14
N ALA A 178 16.84 -7.84 -12.33
CA ALA A 178 15.47 -8.03 -12.83
C ALA A 178 14.87 -6.73 -13.40
N LEU A 179 15.12 -5.59 -12.75
CA LEU A 179 14.61 -4.28 -13.19
C LEU A 179 15.39 -3.70 -14.38
N ALA A 180 16.50 -4.30 -14.79
CA ALA A 180 17.17 -3.97 -16.04
C ALA A 180 16.35 -4.38 -17.27
N ASP A 181 15.47 -5.37 -17.14
CA ASP A 181 14.44 -5.66 -18.13
C ASP A 181 13.32 -4.59 -18.04
N ALA A 182 13.18 -3.80 -19.11
CA ALA A 182 12.21 -2.71 -19.19
C ALA A 182 10.76 -3.20 -19.10
N THR A 183 10.48 -4.47 -19.36
CA THR A 183 9.13 -5.07 -19.25
C THR A 183 8.74 -5.41 -17.81
N VAL A 184 9.71 -5.46 -16.89
CA VAL A 184 9.45 -5.68 -15.46
C VAL A 184 9.13 -4.35 -14.80
N GLY A 185 7.94 -4.19 -14.27
CA GLY A 185 7.51 -2.97 -13.57
C GLY A 185 7.70 -3.03 -12.06
N VAL A 186 7.51 -4.22 -11.48
CA VAL A 186 7.71 -4.48 -10.04
C VAL A 186 8.26 -5.88 -9.83
N CYS A 187 9.17 -6.02 -8.87
CA CYS A 187 9.71 -7.32 -8.48
C CYS A 187 9.92 -7.40 -6.95
N GLY A 188 10.11 -8.62 -6.47
CA GLY A 188 10.35 -8.90 -5.05
C GLY A 188 10.35 -10.39 -4.77
N PRO A 189 10.72 -10.84 -3.56
CA PRO A 189 10.86 -12.27 -3.25
C PRO A 189 9.55 -13.00 -2.99
N PHE A 190 8.45 -12.29 -2.77
CA PHE A 190 7.17 -12.89 -2.40
C PHE A 190 6.11 -12.49 -3.42
N GLY A 191 5.67 -13.47 -4.20
CA GLY A 191 4.65 -13.28 -5.22
C GLY A 191 3.33 -13.93 -4.85
N ILE A 192 2.25 -13.43 -5.42
CA ILE A 192 0.91 -14.01 -5.32
C ILE A 192 0.25 -14.08 -6.69
N VAL A 193 -0.59 -15.10 -6.85
CA VAL A 193 -1.41 -15.34 -8.06
C VAL A 193 -2.87 -15.49 -7.67
N THR A 194 -3.74 -15.25 -8.64
CA THR A 194 -5.18 -15.48 -8.50
C THR A 194 -5.79 -15.90 -9.84
N THR A 195 -6.88 -16.65 -9.81
CA THR A 195 -7.65 -17.01 -11.01
C THR A 195 -9.02 -16.33 -11.05
N ASP A 196 -9.46 -15.79 -9.92
CA ASP A 196 -10.83 -15.30 -9.72
C ASP A 196 -10.91 -13.88 -9.11
N LEU A 197 -9.78 -13.25 -8.81
CA LEU A 197 -9.67 -11.97 -8.09
C LEU A 197 -10.23 -12.03 -6.65
N GLN A 198 -10.52 -13.23 -6.14
CA GLN A 198 -11.09 -13.43 -4.80
C GLN A 198 -10.14 -14.18 -3.89
N SER A 199 -9.56 -15.25 -4.42
CA SER A 199 -8.60 -16.09 -3.73
C SER A 199 -7.20 -15.77 -4.23
N PHE A 200 -6.32 -15.37 -3.32
CA PHE A 200 -4.94 -15.05 -3.63
C PHE A 200 -4.03 -16.07 -2.94
N GLU A 201 -3.17 -16.71 -3.73
CA GLU A 201 -2.27 -17.75 -3.26
C GLU A 201 -0.81 -17.34 -3.47
N GLY A 202 0.08 -17.75 -2.55
CA GLY A 202 1.51 -17.51 -2.69
C GLY A 202 2.09 -18.25 -3.88
N SER A 203 3.00 -17.58 -4.61
CA SER A 203 3.67 -18.14 -5.79
C SER A 203 5.16 -17.78 -5.77
N SER A 204 5.99 -18.75 -6.17
CA SER A 204 7.44 -18.54 -6.36
C SER A 204 7.78 -17.98 -7.76
N GLY A 205 6.79 -17.66 -8.56
CA GLY A 205 7.00 -17.06 -9.87
C GLY A 205 7.35 -18.05 -10.99
N PRO A 206 8.11 -17.60 -12.02
CA PRO A 206 8.75 -16.28 -12.12
C PRO A 206 7.78 -15.10 -12.27
N GLU A 207 6.74 -15.19 -13.11
CA GLU A 207 5.75 -14.13 -13.27
C GLU A 207 4.55 -14.36 -12.35
N VAL A 208 4.01 -13.29 -11.77
CA VAL A 208 2.93 -13.33 -10.77
C VAL A 208 1.92 -12.20 -10.99
N ASP A 209 0.79 -12.26 -10.29
CA ASP A 209 -0.24 -11.22 -10.39
C ASP A 209 0.08 -10.01 -9.52
N ALA A 210 0.75 -10.21 -8.40
CA ALA A 210 1.25 -9.12 -7.57
C ALA A 210 2.48 -9.53 -6.76
N ILE A 211 3.25 -8.55 -6.31
CA ILE A 211 4.33 -8.71 -5.33
C ILE A 211 3.82 -8.29 -3.97
N GLU A 212 4.04 -9.13 -2.95
CA GLU A 212 3.65 -8.82 -1.58
C GLU A 212 4.45 -7.64 -1.00
N GLY A 213 3.78 -6.81 -0.24
CA GLY A 213 4.31 -5.59 0.37
C GLY A 213 5.43 -5.78 1.39
N TYR A 214 5.87 -7.01 1.64
CA TYR A 214 7.05 -7.30 2.47
C TYR A 214 8.32 -6.70 1.89
N LEU A 215 8.53 -6.84 0.59
CA LEU A 215 9.59 -6.21 -0.18
C LEU A 215 9.14 -6.06 -1.63
N MET A 216 8.92 -4.82 -2.05
CA MET A 216 8.61 -4.46 -3.41
C MET A 216 9.72 -3.57 -3.97
N ALA A 217 10.32 -3.96 -5.08
CA ALA A 217 11.32 -3.18 -5.79
C ALA A 217 10.79 -2.75 -7.15
N PHE A 218 11.02 -1.50 -7.51
CA PHE A 218 10.59 -0.93 -8.79
C PHE A 218 11.46 0.28 -9.17
N ARG A 219 11.50 0.61 -10.46
CA ARG A 219 12.14 1.85 -10.91
C ARG A 219 11.35 3.05 -10.41
N ARG A 220 12.05 4.11 -9.99
CA ARG A 220 11.45 5.34 -9.43
C ARG A 220 10.39 5.95 -10.34
N GLU A 221 10.54 5.84 -11.65
CA GLU A 221 9.58 6.31 -12.65
C GLU A 221 8.19 5.67 -12.51
N MET A 222 8.08 4.51 -11.88
CA MET A 222 6.80 3.87 -11.61
C MET A 222 5.94 4.68 -10.62
N LEU A 223 6.55 5.53 -9.80
CA LEU A 223 5.80 6.43 -8.90
C LEU A 223 5.03 7.51 -9.66
N GLU A 224 5.45 7.83 -10.88
CA GLU A 224 4.70 8.70 -11.79
C GLU A 224 3.76 7.88 -12.68
N ALA A 225 4.26 6.84 -13.32
CA ALA A 225 3.52 6.05 -14.32
C ALA A 225 2.33 5.30 -13.72
N ALA A 226 2.54 4.53 -12.64
CA ALA A 226 1.48 3.83 -11.91
C ALA A 226 0.87 4.71 -10.81
N GLY A 227 1.51 5.81 -10.43
CA GLY A 227 1.15 6.69 -9.33
C GLY A 227 1.51 6.14 -7.95
N LEU A 228 1.35 6.98 -6.94
CA LEU A 228 1.54 6.63 -5.53
C LEU A 228 0.43 5.68 -5.05
N PHE A 229 0.59 5.07 -3.87
CA PHE A 229 -0.45 4.23 -3.26
C PHE A 229 -1.75 5.02 -3.04
N ASP A 230 -2.89 4.35 -3.16
CA ASP A 230 -4.18 4.96 -2.89
C ASP A 230 -4.37 5.19 -1.38
N GLU A 231 -4.40 6.45 -0.95
CA GLU A 231 -4.44 6.84 0.47
C GLU A 231 -5.74 6.43 1.20
N LYS A 232 -6.71 5.89 0.49
CA LYS A 232 -7.88 5.25 1.11
C LYS A 232 -7.57 3.89 1.73
N PHE A 233 -6.43 3.27 1.40
CA PHE A 233 -5.88 2.12 2.13
C PHE A 233 -5.26 2.61 3.45
N LYS A 234 -6.09 2.70 4.49
CA LYS A 234 -5.63 3.13 5.82
C LYS A 234 -4.81 2.06 6.55
N TRP A 235 -4.91 0.82 6.11
CA TRP A 235 -4.19 -0.34 6.60
C TRP A 235 -3.49 -1.03 5.40
N TYR A 236 -2.35 -1.65 5.62
CA TYR A 236 -1.42 -2.10 4.57
C TYR A 236 -1.99 -3.16 3.62
N ARG A 237 -2.84 -4.10 4.13
CA ARG A 237 -3.27 -5.28 3.39
C ARG A 237 -4.01 -4.92 2.10
N THR A 238 -3.69 -5.63 1.01
CA THR A 238 -4.25 -5.47 -0.34
C THR A 238 -3.76 -4.21 -1.09
N ALA A 239 -3.09 -3.28 -0.42
CA ALA A 239 -2.55 -2.08 -1.07
C ALA A 239 -1.42 -2.43 -2.07
N ASP A 240 -0.61 -3.42 -1.74
CA ASP A 240 0.43 -4.01 -2.57
C ASP A 240 -0.13 -4.69 -3.82
N ILE A 241 -1.21 -5.46 -3.67
CA ILE A 241 -1.95 -6.09 -4.77
C ILE A 241 -2.51 -5.01 -5.69
N GLU A 242 -3.20 -4.02 -5.13
CA GLU A 242 -3.79 -2.91 -5.89
C GLU A 242 -2.73 -2.17 -6.70
N TRP A 243 -1.59 -1.86 -6.10
CA TRP A 243 -0.51 -1.16 -6.77
C TRP A 243 0.16 -2.01 -7.85
N SER A 244 0.39 -3.30 -7.59
CA SER A 244 0.92 -4.24 -8.58
C SER A 244 0.00 -4.37 -9.81
N PHE A 245 -1.32 -4.41 -9.59
CA PHE A 245 -2.29 -4.44 -10.68
C PHE A 245 -2.28 -3.15 -11.52
N ARG A 246 -2.04 -1.97 -10.92
CA ARG A 246 -1.83 -0.72 -11.70
C ARG A 246 -0.58 -0.78 -12.55
N VAL A 247 0.50 -1.38 -12.03
CA VAL A 247 1.72 -1.61 -12.82
C VAL A 247 1.44 -2.56 -14.00
N LYS A 248 0.69 -3.64 -13.77
CA LYS A 248 0.29 -4.57 -14.85
C LYS A 248 -0.64 -3.92 -15.88
N ASP A 249 -1.49 -3.00 -15.46
CA ASP A 249 -2.38 -2.24 -16.37
C ASP A 249 -1.61 -1.31 -17.34
N LEU A 250 -0.34 -1.01 -17.03
CA LEU A 250 0.60 -0.34 -17.94
C LEU A 250 1.25 -1.31 -18.96
N GLY A 251 0.87 -2.59 -18.96
CA GLY A 251 1.47 -3.63 -19.80
C GLY A 251 2.83 -4.14 -19.28
N LEU A 252 3.15 -3.88 -18.01
CA LEU A 252 4.38 -4.34 -17.36
C LEU A 252 4.13 -5.60 -16.53
N ARG A 253 5.20 -6.33 -16.24
CA ARG A 253 5.16 -7.58 -15.48
C ARG A 253 5.48 -7.37 -14.01
N ALA A 254 4.89 -8.21 -13.16
CA ALA A 254 5.29 -8.43 -11.78
C ALA A 254 6.07 -9.75 -11.70
N VAL A 255 7.31 -9.71 -11.16
CA VAL A 255 8.24 -10.84 -11.24
C VAL A 255 8.80 -11.18 -9.87
N VAL A 256 8.75 -12.48 -9.51
CA VAL A 256 9.42 -12.96 -8.30
C VAL A 256 10.92 -13.06 -8.53
N VAL A 257 11.67 -12.46 -7.63
CA VAL A 257 13.13 -12.46 -7.63
C VAL A 257 13.60 -12.98 -6.27
N PRO A 258 14.16 -14.19 -6.20
CA PRO A 258 14.73 -14.70 -4.95
C PRO A 258 15.87 -13.81 -4.48
N VAL A 259 15.82 -13.38 -3.23
CA VAL A 259 16.85 -12.59 -2.57
C VAL A 259 17.13 -13.16 -1.18
N PRO A 260 18.36 -13.00 -0.66
CA PRO A 260 18.72 -13.51 0.66
C PRO A 260 18.11 -12.64 1.76
N VAL A 261 16.98 -13.07 2.31
CA VAL A 261 16.27 -12.39 3.41
C VAL A 261 15.81 -13.37 4.48
N ALA A 262 15.82 -12.94 5.73
CA ALA A 262 15.07 -13.55 6.81
C ALA A 262 13.72 -12.85 6.96
N LYS A 263 12.66 -13.62 7.16
CA LYS A 263 11.32 -13.13 7.42
C LYS A 263 10.98 -13.34 8.89
N HIS A 264 10.76 -12.25 9.60
CA HIS A 264 10.33 -12.23 11.00
C HIS A 264 8.81 -12.13 11.10
N GLU A 265 8.30 -12.17 12.33
CA GLU A 265 6.88 -11.99 12.59
C GLU A 265 6.41 -10.61 12.13
N HIS A 266 5.33 -10.57 11.38
CA HIS A 266 4.67 -9.32 10.97
C HIS A 266 3.80 -8.83 12.13
N ARG A 267 4.40 -8.06 13.04
CA ARG A 267 3.78 -7.66 14.32
C ARG A 267 2.47 -6.90 14.15
N MET A 268 2.33 -6.06 13.12
CA MET A 268 1.08 -5.36 12.82
C MET A 268 -0.08 -6.36 12.63
N TRP A 269 0.16 -7.47 11.91
CA TRP A 269 -0.85 -8.50 11.72
C TRP A 269 -1.23 -9.18 13.03
N PHE A 270 -0.24 -9.60 13.80
CA PHE A 270 -0.49 -10.41 15.02
C PHE A 270 -1.04 -9.58 16.18
N ASN A 271 -0.69 -8.30 16.26
CA ASN A 271 -1.15 -7.41 17.34
C ASN A 271 -2.45 -6.65 17.01
N THR A 272 -2.92 -6.67 15.76
CA THR A 272 -4.24 -6.12 15.41
C THR A 272 -5.33 -7.15 15.80
N PRO A 273 -6.39 -6.75 16.54
CA PRO A 273 -7.50 -7.64 16.89
C PRO A 273 -8.14 -8.32 15.67
N PRO A 274 -8.58 -9.59 15.77
CA PRO A 274 -9.12 -10.35 14.64
C PRO A 274 -10.30 -9.67 13.93
N GLU A 275 -11.21 -9.05 14.69
CA GLU A 275 -12.36 -8.33 14.15
C GLU A 275 -11.93 -7.07 13.38
N GLU A 276 -10.90 -6.38 13.85
CA GLU A 276 -10.36 -5.21 13.19
C GLU A 276 -9.62 -5.61 11.91
N ARG A 277 -8.80 -6.68 11.95
CA ARG A 277 -8.18 -7.25 10.75
C ARG A 277 -9.21 -7.63 9.69
N ALA A 278 -10.28 -8.30 10.10
CA ALA A 278 -11.37 -8.70 9.19
C ALA A 278 -12.06 -7.48 8.56
N LYS A 279 -12.34 -6.45 9.37
CA LYS A 279 -12.94 -5.19 8.92
C LYS A 279 -12.08 -4.50 7.87
N TRP A 280 -10.79 -4.30 8.17
CA TRP A 280 -9.87 -3.62 7.25
C TRP A 280 -9.57 -4.44 6.00
N SER A 281 -9.35 -5.76 6.14
CA SER A 281 -9.15 -6.65 4.99
C SER A 281 -10.33 -6.62 4.04
N LYS A 282 -11.56 -6.70 4.57
CA LYS A 282 -12.79 -6.62 3.79
C LYS A 282 -12.92 -5.27 3.07
N ARG A 283 -12.69 -4.15 3.77
CA ARG A 283 -12.75 -2.80 3.19
C ARG A 283 -11.74 -2.63 2.05
N ASN A 284 -10.51 -3.03 2.29
CA ASN A 284 -9.43 -2.90 1.31
C ASN A 284 -9.66 -3.80 0.09
N TYR A 285 -10.15 -5.03 0.31
CA TYR A 285 -10.50 -5.94 -0.76
C TYR A 285 -11.60 -5.36 -1.67
N TYR A 286 -12.68 -4.82 -1.12
CA TYR A 286 -13.71 -4.19 -1.95
C TYR A 286 -13.18 -2.98 -2.72
N ARG A 287 -12.26 -2.20 -2.12
CA ARG A 287 -11.62 -1.09 -2.81
C ARG A 287 -10.76 -1.56 -4.00
N PHE A 288 -10.07 -2.68 -3.85
CA PHE A 288 -9.37 -3.32 -4.96
C PHE A 288 -10.37 -3.74 -6.05
N LEU A 289 -11.48 -4.40 -5.69
CA LEU A 289 -12.50 -4.83 -6.64
C LEU A 289 -13.22 -3.66 -7.34
N ASP A 290 -13.38 -2.52 -6.68
CA ASP A 290 -13.95 -1.32 -7.32
C ASP A 290 -13.14 -0.88 -8.54
N LYS A 291 -11.83 -1.14 -8.55
CA LYS A 291 -10.93 -0.80 -9.65
C LYS A 291 -10.72 -1.95 -10.65
N PHE A 292 -10.60 -3.17 -10.16
CA PHE A 292 -10.13 -4.31 -10.96
C PHE A 292 -11.13 -5.44 -11.13
N ARG A 293 -12.37 -5.26 -10.72
CA ARG A 293 -13.42 -6.27 -10.96
C ARG A 293 -13.55 -6.57 -12.46
N GLY A 294 -13.40 -7.85 -12.82
CA GLY A 294 -13.49 -8.31 -14.21
C GLY A 294 -12.22 -8.09 -15.04
N ARG A 295 -11.15 -7.53 -14.47
CA ARG A 295 -9.86 -7.36 -15.14
C ARG A 295 -9.04 -8.66 -15.16
N PHE A 296 -9.66 -9.73 -15.64
CA PHE A 296 -9.02 -11.04 -15.82
C PHE A 296 -7.90 -11.01 -16.87
N ASP A 297 -7.92 -10.04 -17.76
CA ASP A 297 -6.88 -9.76 -18.75
C ASP A 297 -5.51 -9.48 -18.10
N LEU A 298 -5.47 -9.04 -16.85
CA LEU A 298 -4.24 -8.77 -16.12
C LEU A 298 -3.65 -10.01 -15.44
N LEU A 299 -4.36 -11.16 -15.43
CA LEU A 299 -3.93 -12.36 -14.72
C LEU A 299 -2.91 -13.17 -15.51
N VAL A 300 -1.85 -13.63 -14.84
CA VAL A 300 -0.83 -14.51 -15.43
C VAL A 300 -1.45 -15.79 -15.97
N SER A 301 -2.48 -16.35 -15.29
CA SER A 301 -3.20 -17.55 -15.72
C SER A 301 -3.85 -17.43 -17.10
N ARG A 302 -4.11 -16.21 -17.59
CA ARG A 302 -4.71 -15.98 -18.90
C ARG A 302 -3.69 -15.86 -20.03
N HIS A 303 -2.44 -15.52 -19.72
CA HIS A 303 -1.38 -15.36 -20.73
C HIS A 303 -0.91 -16.72 -21.29
N GLY A 304 -1.10 -17.84 -20.56
CA GLY A 304 -0.78 -19.19 -21.02
C GLY A 304 -1.84 -19.86 -21.92
N GLU A 305 -3.05 -19.31 -22.00
CA GLU A 305 -4.13 -19.87 -22.83
C GLU A 305 -4.07 -19.40 -24.31
N VAL A 306 -3.22 -18.43 -24.64
CA VAL A 306 -3.13 -17.82 -25.98
C VAL A 306 -2.11 -18.55 -26.89
N GLU A 307 -1.24 -19.40 -26.34
CA GLU A 307 -0.23 -20.14 -27.14
C GLU A 307 -0.69 -21.53 -27.63
N THR A 308 -1.96 -21.90 -27.43
CA THR A 308 -2.50 -23.23 -27.84
C THR A 308 -3.60 -23.17 -28.89
N THR A 309 -3.54 -22.18 -29.83
CA THR A 309 -4.38 -22.21 -31.05
C THR A 309 -3.58 -22.08 -32.31
#